data_28e85765db2f50342e1a39fa77b4a1e3
#
_entry.id   28e85765db2f50342e1a39fa77b4a1e3
#
_cell.length_a   1.000
_cell.length_b   1.000
_cell.length_c   1.000
_cell.angle_alpha   90.00
_cell.angle_beta   90.00
_cell.angle_gamma   90.00
#
_symmetry.space_group_name_H-M   'P 1'
#
loop_
_entity.id
_entity.type
_entity.pdbx_description
1 polymer ?
#
loop_
_entity_poly.entity_id
_entity_poly.type
_entity_poly.pdbx_seq_one_letter_code
_entity_poly.pdbx_strand_id
1 'polypeptide(L)'
;SESIDGLTAGFHLSSLYSPVGWLSWAECVQIYEKAKKDATLMQGFRNTILGETYEQESEAPEWQRLYETRENYPMGVVPRDGLFLTAGVDIQKNRIECEVVAWGRQKQSWSVDYYVLDGDTAKPEVWAKLADVVNKDYPHESGITMPIRVMCVDSGYATQDVYSFVRQFNQAVWGGNGARANAPRTVVAIKGQSRDTAMILSTSKA
;
A
#
# COMPACT_ATOMS: atom_id res chain seq x y z
N SER A 1 24.49 -15.27 9.58
CA SER A 1 23.39 -15.04 8.66
C SER A 1 23.50 -16.04 7.51
N GLU A 2 22.50 -16.88 7.34
CA GLU A 2 22.41 -17.80 6.20
C GLU A 2 22.17 -16.97 4.93
N SER A 3 23.00 -17.18 3.91
CA SER A 3 22.78 -16.58 2.61
C SER A 3 21.64 -17.31 1.87
N ILE A 4 20.75 -16.57 1.25
CA ILE A 4 19.58 -17.12 0.52
C ILE A 4 20.01 -17.98 -0.68
N ASP A 5 21.20 -17.73 -1.24
CA ASP A 5 21.75 -18.41 -2.42
C ASP A 5 22.86 -19.42 -2.09
N GLY A 6 23.28 -19.52 -0.84
CA GLY A 6 24.41 -20.39 -0.42
C GLY A 6 25.77 -19.99 -0.97
N LEU A 7 25.87 -18.93 -1.76
CA LEU A 7 27.09 -18.49 -2.45
C LEU A 7 27.71 -17.24 -1.82
N THR A 8 26.94 -16.46 -1.07
CA THR A 8 27.38 -15.19 -0.47
C THR A 8 27.35 -15.29 1.05
N ALA A 9 28.48 -15.06 1.72
CA ALA A 9 28.55 -14.98 3.18
C ALA A 9 28.63 -13.50 3.59
N GLY A 10 27.70 -13.07 4.45
CA GLY A 10 27.71 -11.75 5.06
C GLY A 10 28.25 -11.78 6.48
N PHE A 11 29.13 -10.86 6.82
CA PHE A 11 29.69 -10.73 8.17
C PHE A 11 29.29 -9.38 8.76
N HIS A 12 28.90 -9.39 10.02
CA HIS A 12 28.65 -8.20 10.80
C HIS A 12 29.86 -7.91 11.69
N LEU A 13 30.41 -6.70 11.58
CA LEU A 13 31.49 -6.24 12.43
C LEU A 13 31.24 -4.78 12.85
N SER A 14 31.11 -4.55 14.15
CA SER A 14 31.01 -3.22 14.71
C SER A 14 32.33 -2.46 14.68
N SER A 15 32.29 -1.14 14.45
CA SER A 15 33.49 -0.28 14.55
C SER A 15 34.08 -0.22 15.97
N LEU A 16 33.39 -0.72 16.98
CA LEU A 16 33.95 -0.87 18.33
C LEU A 16 35.14 -1.85 18.39
N TYR A 17 35.28 -2.70 17.37
CA TYR A 17 36.45 -3.59 17.19
C TYR A 17 37.55 -2.99 16.30
N SER A 18 37.47 -1.68 16.01
CA SER A 18 38.47 -1.00 15.21
C SER A 18 39.85 -1.10 15.84
N PRO A 19 40.93 -1.30 15.03
CA PRO A 19 42.30 -1.29 15.52
C PRO A 19 42.65 0.04 16.18
N VAL A 20 43.62 0.00 17.09
CA VAL A 20 44.14 1.19 17.77
C VAL A 20 44.67 2.20 16.72
N GLY A 21 44.21 3.46 16.85
CA GLY A 21 44.57 4.53 15.94
C GLY A 21 43.61 4.76 14.77
N TRP A 22 42.53 3.96 14.63
CA TRP A 22 41.51 4.17 13.61
C TRP A 22 40.32 4.95 14.19
N LEU A 23 39.44 4.30 14.90
CA LEU A 23 38.30 4.92 15.57
C LEU A 23 38.33 4.54 17.05
N SER A 24 38.49 5.52 17.92
CA SER A 24 38.50 5.28 19.36
C SER A 24 37.09 5.15 19.95
N TRP A 25 36.98 4.44 21.06
CA TRP A 25 35.72 4.38 21.80
C TRP A 25 35.21 5.75 22.25
N ALA A 26 36.15 6.66 22.59
CA ALA A 26 35.80 8.03 22.96
C ALA A 26 35.12 8.79 21.79
N GLU A 27 35.63 8.60 20.57
CA GLU A 27 34.99 9.15 19.35
C GLU A 27 33.64 8.52 19.11
N CYS A 28 33.48 7.20 19.25
CA CYS A 28 32.19 6.52 19.15
C CYS A 28 31.16 7.12 20.14
N VAL A 29 31.57 7.36 21.38
CA VAL A 29 30.70 7.98 22.39
C VAL A 29 30.32 9.41 22.00
N GLN A 30 31.26 10.20 21.48
CA GLN A 30 30.95 11.56 21.00
C GLN A 30 29.96 11.56 19.83
N ILE A 31 30.10 10.62 18.89
CA ILE A 31 29.16 10.46 17.77
C ILE A 31 27.79 10.06 18.30
N TYR A 32 27.72 9.11 19.23
CA TYR A 32 26.48 8.69 19.87
C TYR A 32 25.78 9.84 20.59
N GLU A 33 26.51 10.62 21.39
CA GLU A 33 25.95 11.76 22.14
C GLU A 33 25.33 12.82 21.22
N LYS A 34 25.91 13.01 20.02
CA LYS A 34 25.34 13.88 18.98
C LYS A 34 24.08 13.25 18.33
N ALA A 35 24.12 11.94 18.12
CA ALA A 35 23.09 11.22 17.40
C ALA A 35 21.83 10.96 18.25
N LYS A 36 21.94 10.82 19.57
CA LYS A 36 20.84 10.38 20.44
C LYS A 36 19.59 11.26 20.45
N LYS A 37 19.68 12.48 19.93
CA LYS A 37 18.56 13.42 19.85
C LYS A 37 17.97 13.57 18.47
N ASP A 38 18.53 12.89 17.47
CA ASP A 38 18.12 12.98 16.07
C ASP A 38 18.05 11.59 15.48
N ALA A 39 16.85 11.20 14.99
CA ALA A 39 16.59 9.87 14.44
C ALA A 39 17.47 9.57 13.21
N THR A 40 17.72 10.58 12.36
CA THR A 40 18.54 10.42 11.15
C THR A 40 20.00 10.18 11.50
N LEU A 41 20.52 10.96 12.47
CA LEU A 41 21.89 10.78 12.96
C LEU A 41 22.03 9.45 13.71
N MET A 42 21.01 9.03 14.45
CA MET A 42 20.99 7.73 15.14
C MET A 42 20.97 6.57 14.16
N GLN A 43 20.23 6.68 13.06
CA GLN A 43 20.27 5.72 11.96
C GLN A 43 21.69 5.60 11.38
N GLY A 44 22.32 6.73 11.11
CA GLY A 44 23.71 6.78 10.65
C GLY A 44 24.67 6.11 11.65
N PHE A 45 24.54 6.41 12.92
CA PHE A 45 25.35 5.81 13.99
C PHE A 45 25.19 4.29 14.04
N ARG A 46 23.96 3.77 14.07
CA ARG A 46 23.71 2.32 14.10
C ARG A 46 24.24 1.63 12.85
N ASN A 47 23.92 2.17 11.68
CA ASN A 47 24.31 1.55 10.40
C ASN A 47 25.84 1.55 10.18
N THR A 48 26.53 2.65 10.52
CA THR A 48 27.96 2.82 10.18
C THR A 48 28.89 2.49 11.32
N ILE A 49 28.52 2.81 12.57
CA ILE A 49 29.39 2.58 13.73
C ILE A 49 29.14 1.21 14.35
N LEU A 50 27.87 0.85 14.55
CA LEU A 50 27.54 -0.46 15.11
C LEU A 50 27.44 -1.55 14.04
N GLY A 51 27.24 -1.20 12.76
CA GLY A 51 27.01 -2.15 11.68
C GLY A 51 25.66 -2.85 11.78
N GLU A 52 24.71 -2.30 12.54
CA GLU A 52 23.39 -2.86 12.77
C GLU A 52 22.38 -2.28 11.77
N THR A 53 21.40 -3.09 11.38
CA THR A 53 20.23 -2.56 10.66
C THR A 53 19.43 -1.66 11.61
N TYR A 54 19.16 -0.43 11.19
CA TYR A 54 18.32 0.49 11.94
C TYR A 54 16.88 0.35 11.43
N GLU A 55 16.04 -0.22 12.25
CA GLU A 55 14.60 -0.11 12.07
C GLU A 55 14.15 1.16 12.80
N GLN A 56 13.72 2.15 12.03
CA GLN A 56 13.05 3.30 12.61
C GLN A 56 11.76 2.78 13.24
N GLU A 57 11.61 2.91 14.55
CA GLU A 57 10.32 2.70 15.20
C GLU A 57 9.34 3.68 14.55
N SER A 58 8.69 3.22 13.49
CA SER A 58 7.60 3.97 12.90
C SER A 58 6.47 3.97 13.93
N GLU A 59 5.73 5.05 14.03
CA GLU A 59 4.49 5.13 14.81
C GLU A 59 3.38 4.19 14.25
N ALA A 60 3.76 3.21 13.43
CA ALA A 60 2.84 2.19 12.97
C ALA A 60 2.36 1.39 14.18
N PRO A 61 1.06 1.29 14.39
CA PRO A 61 0.53 0.49 15.48
C PRO A 61 1.03 -0.94 15.35
N GLU A 62 1.41 -1.54 16.47
CA GLU A 62 1.83 -2.94 16.49
C GLU A 62 0.76 -3.78 15.79
N TRP A 63 1.16 -4.58 14.79
CA TRP A 63 0.23 -5.40 14.00
C TRP A 63 -0.65 -6.30 14.87
N GLN A 64 -0.15 -6.71 16.05
CA GLN A 64 -0.89 -7.49 17.04
C GLN A 64 -2.12 -6.73 17.57
N ARG A 65 -1.98 -5.44 17.90
CA ARG A 65 -3.12 -4.61 18.34
C ARG A 65 -4.16 -4.48 17.24
N LEU A 66 -3.74 -4.28 16.00
CA LEU A 66 -4.67 -4.24 14.86
C LEU A 66 -5.38 -5.58 14.67
N TYR A 67 -4.64 -6.67 14.81
CA TYR A 67 -5.20 -8.01 14.69
C TYR A 67 -6.20 -8.34 15.81
N GLU A 68 -5.92 -7.93 17.05
CA GLU A 68 -6.82 -8.12 18.21
C GLU A 68 -8.10 -7.30 18.11
N THR A 69 -8.03 -6.13 17.48
CA THR A 69 -9.18 -5.22 17.31
C THR A 69 -9.98 -5.48 16.04
N ARG A 70 -9.59 -6.50 15.22
CA ARG A 70 -10.31 -6.82 14.00
C ARG A 70 -11.75 -7.26 14.28
N GLU A 71 -12.66 -6.78 13.48
CA GLU A 71 -14.06 -7.23 13.50
C GLU A 71 -14.19 -8.60 12.81
N ASN A 72 -15.16 -9.40 13.26
CA ASN A 72 -15.42 -10.72 12.69
C ASN A 72 -16.54 -10.63 11.67
N TYR A 73 -16.22 -10.39 10.40
CA TYR A 73 -17.13 -10.45 9.27
C TYR A 73 -16.54 -11.30 8.14
N PRO A 74 -17.38 -11.98 7.34
CA PRO A 74 -16.90 -12.84 6.27
C PRO A 74 -16.31 -12.02 5.12
N MET A 75 -15.17 -12.48 4.59
CA MET A 75 -14.56 -11.88 3.41
C MET A 75 -15.54 -11.89 2.22
N GLY A 76 -15.55 -10.81 1.44
CA GLY A 76 -16.42 -10.66 0.28
C GLY A 76 -17.84 -10.28 0.60
N VAL A 77 -18.19 -10.08 1.88
CA VAL A 77 -19.52 -9.62 2.32
C VAL A 77 -19.41 -8.22 2.92
N VAL A 78 -20.26 -7.33 2.49
CA VAL A 78 -20.29 -5.95 3.02
C VAL A 78 -21.03 -5.95 4.35
N PRO A 79 -20.40 -5.48 5.44
CA PRO A 79 -21.04 -5.35 6.74
C PRO A 79 -22.26 -4.42 6.69
N ARG A 80 -23.18 -4.60 7.65
CA ARG A 80 -24.48 -3.93 7.68
C ARG A 80 -24.43 -2.41 7.56
N ASP A 81 -23.40 -1.79 8.13
CA ASP A 81 -23.23 -0.33 8.11
C ASP A 81 -22.44 0.20 6.90
N GLY A 82 -22.05 -0.69 5.98
CA GLY A 82 -21.41 -0.33 4.72
C GLY A 82 -22.40 0.30 3.74
N LEU A 83 -22.15 1.53 3.30
CA LEU A 83 -23.08 2.30 2.48
C LEU A 83 -22.68 2.35 1.00
N PHE A 84 -21.37 2.27 0.71
CA PHE A 84 -20.84 2.22 -0.65
C PHE A 84 -19.45 1.59 -0.66
N LEU A 85 -19.05 1.11 -1.84
CA LEU A 85 -17.74 0.47 -2.05
C LEU A 85 -16.84 1.33 -2.93
N THR A 86 -15.58 1.37 -2.55
CA THR A 86 -14.49 1.85 -3.39
C THR A 86 -13.41 0.78 -3.52
N ALA A 87 -12.54 0.90 -4.53
CA ALA A 87 -11.36 0.07 -4.64
C ALA A 87 -10.11 0.92 -4.87
N GLY A 88 -9.01 0.51 -4.25
CA GLY A 88 -7.67 1.03 -4.47
C GLY A 88 -6.82 -0.01 -5.19
N VAL A 89 -6.06 0.40 -6.21
CA VAL A 89 -5.28 -0.52 -7.04
C VAL A 89 -3.84 -0.02 -7.12
N ASP A 90 -2.91 -0.89 -6.78
CA ASP A 90 -1.47 -0.71 -6.96
C ASP A 90 -0.97 -1.56 -8.12
N ILE A 91 -0.19 -0.95 -9.02
CA ILE A 91 0.35 -1.60 -10.21
C ILE A 91 1.84 -1.88 -10.01
N GLN A 92 2.21 -3.15 -10.10
CA GLN A 92 3.60 -3.59 -10.05
C GLN A 92 3.97 -4.33 -11.34
N LYS A 93 5.25 -4.66 -11.52
CA LYS A 93 5.75 -5.28 -12.76
C LYS A 93 5.09 -6.63 -13.06
N ASN A 94 4.87 -7.43 -12.04
CA ASN A 94 4.46 -8.84 -12.15
C ASN A 94 3.10 -9.15 -11.52
N ARG A 95 2.40 -8.15 -11.02
CA ARG A 95 1.09 -8.30 -10.41
C ARG A 95 0.36 -6.98 -10.27
N ILE A 96 -0.93 -7.06 -10.05
CA ILE A 96 -1.80 -5.95 -9.63
C ILE A 96 -2.39 -6.31 -8.27
N GLU A 97 -2.29 -5.42 -7.32
CA GLU A 97 -2.93 -5.56 -6.01
C GLU A 97 -4.15 -4.65 -5.95
N CYS A 98 -5.27 -5.17 -5.46
CA CYS A 98 -6.53 -4.43 -5.39
C CYS A 98 -7.23 -4.69 -4.07
N GLU A 99 -7.50 -3.64 -3.31
CA GLU A 99 -8.30 -3.69 -2.10
C GLU A 99 -9.66 -3.06 -2.32
N VAL A 100 -10.73 -3.77 -1.89
CA VAL A 100 -12.11 -3.29 -1.93
C VAL A 100 -12.54 -2.90 -0.53
N VAL A 101 -12.93 -1.65 -0.36
CA VAL A 101 -13.26 -1.07 0.95
C VAL A 101 -14.72 -0.61 0.96
N ALA A 102 -15.46 -1.04 1.97
CA ALA A 102 -16.78 -0.50 2.29
C ALA A 102 -16.65 0.72 3.21
N TRP A 103 -17.43 1.73 2.95
CA TRP A 103 -17.47 2.96 3.74
C TRP A 103 -18.84 3.14 4.39
N GLY A 104 -18.80 3.41 5.68
CA GLY A 104 -19.98 3.72 6.49
C GLY A 104 -20.07 5.19 6.89
N ARG A 105 -20.91 5.46 7.88
CA ARG A 105 -21.03 6.81 8.46
C ARG A 105 -19.78 7.17 9.27
N GLN A 106 -19.52 8.46 9.42
CA GLN A 106 -18.41 8.99 10.23
C GLN A 106 -17.02 8.44 9.84
N LYS A 107 -16.84 8.12 8.54
CA LYS A 107 -15.58 7.57 7.98
C LYS A 107 -15.22 6.16 8.49
N GLN A 108 -16.18 5.41 9.01
CA GLN A 108 -15.96 3.98 9.25
C GLN A 108 -15.63 3.28 7.94
N SER A 109 -14.75 2.31 7.98
CA SER A 109 -14.35 1.54 6.80
C SER A 109 -14.07 0.10 7.14
N TRP A 110 -14.36 -0.79 6.20
CA TRP A 110 -14.11 -2.23 6.30
C TRP A 110 -13.42 -2.70 5.04
N SER A 111 -12.32 -3.44 5.17
CA SER A 111 -11.69 -4.14 4.06
C SER A 111 -12.56 -5.34 3.70
N VAL A 112 -13.28 -5.25 2.60
CA VAL A 112 -14.25 -6.28 2.19
C VAL A 112 -13.57 -7.41 1.44
N ASP A 113 -12.62 -7.08 0.56
CA ASP A 113 -11.93 -8.06 -0.26
C ASP A 113 -10.54 -7.54 -0.67
N TYR A 114 -9.59 -8.47 -0.89
CA TYR A 114 -8.24 -8.15 -1.33
C TYR A 114 -7.79 -9.12 -2.41
N TYR A 115 -7.33 -8.60 -3.53
CA TYR A 115 -6.88 -9.37 -4.68
C TYR A 115 -5.41 -9.15 -4.96
N VAL A 116 -4.70 -10.25 -5.20
CA VAL A 116 -3.39 -10.25 -5.84
C VAL A 116 -3.56 -10.92 -7.20
N LEU A 117 -3.53 -10.11 -8.25
CA LEU A 117 -3.71 -10.55 -9.62
C LEU A 117 -2.34 -10.75 -10.26
N ASP A 118 -1.81 -11.96 -10.19
CA ASP A 118 -0.52 -12.30 -10.78
C ASP A 118 -0.58 -12.23 -12.30
N GLY A 119 0.46 -11.64 -12.90
CA GLY A 119 0.64 -11.51 -14.33
C GLY A 119 1.54 -10.34 -14.71
N ASP A 120 2.14 -10.43 -15.88
CA ASP A 120 2.94 -9.35 -16.46
C ASP A 120 2.03 -8.17 -16.84
N THR A 121 2.21 -7.02 -16.21
CA THR A 121 1.38 -5.83 -16.43
C THR A 121 1.61 -5.16 -17.80
N ALA A 122 2.61 -5.60 -18.56
CA ALA A 122 2.73 -5.24 -19.98
C ALA A 122 1.79 -6.05 -20.88
N LYS A 123 1.04 -7.01 -20.32
CA LYS A 123 0.14 -7.90 -21.07
C LYS A 123 -1.32 -7.66 -20.70
N PRO A 124 -2.26 -7.84 -21.64
CA PRO A 124 -3.67 -7.53 -21.42
C PRO A 124 -4.38 -8.49 -20.46
N GLU A 125 -3.84 -9.70 -20.22
CA GLU A 125 -4.53 -10.73 -19.43
C GLU A 125 -4.74 -10.33 -17.98
N VAL A 126 -3.78 -9.64 -17.37
CA VAL A 126 -3.90 -9.19 -15.97
C VAL A 126 -4.91 -8.04 -15.85
N TRP A 127 -5.00 -7.17 -16.87
CA TRP A 127 -5.98 -6.09 -16.92
C TRP A 127 -7.40 -6.61 -17.12
N ALA A 128 -7.58 -7.73 -17.82
CA ALA A 128 -8.87 -8.40 -17.92
C ALA A 128 -9.33 -8.91 -16.54
N LYS A 129 -8.44 -9.52 -15.76
CA LYS A 129 -8.74 -9.90 -14.38
C LYS A 129 -9.15 -8.70 -13.51
N LEU A 130 -8.47 -7.55 -13.67
CA LEU A 130 -8.84 -6.33 -12.96
C LEU A 130 -10.23 -5.83 -13.40
N ALA A 131 -10.56 -5.91 -14.68
CA ALA A 131 -11.88 -5.56 -15.18
C ALA A 131 -12.98 -6.44 -14.56
N ASP A 132 -12.72 -7.74 -14.35
CA ASP A 132 -13.64 -8.66 -13.69
C ASP A 132 -13.87 -8.22 -12.21
N VAL A 133 -12.83 -7.80 -11.50
CA VAL A 133 -12.97 -7.26 -10.14
C VAL A 133 -13.85 -6.00 -10.14
N VAL A 134 -13.63 -5.07 -11.09
CA VAL A 134 -14.49 -3.86 -11.20
C VAL A 134 -15.94 -4.23 -11.40
N ASN A 135 -16.21 -5.28 -12.20
CA ASN A 135 -17.57 -5.69 -12.55
C ASN A 135 -18.25 -6.57 -11.50
N LYS A 136 -17.52 -7.01 -10.49
CA LYS A 136 -18.08 -7.81 -9.41
C LYS A 136 -19.07 -7.00 -8.55
N ASP A 137 -20.16 -7.63 -8.17
CA ASP A 137 -21.09 -7.14 -7.16
C ASP A 137 -20.87 -7.92 -5.86
N TYR A 138 -20.94 -7.21 -4.74
CA TYR A 138 -20.69 -7.75 -3.42
C TYR A 138 -21.99 -7.90 -2.64
N PRO A 139 -22.25 -9.09 -2.05
CA PRO A 139 -23.40 -9.26 -1.17
C PRO A 139 -23.25 -8.38 0.08
N HIS A 140 -24.33 -7.78 0.50
CA HIS A 140 -24.44 -6.99 1.72
C HIS A 140 -25.26 -7.75 2.76
N GLU A 141 -24.94 -7.64 4.03
CA GLU A 141 -25.63 -8.33 5.11
C GLU A 141 -27.15 -8.06 5.17
N SER A 142 -27.62 -6.97 4.57
CA SER A 142 -29.06 -6.69 4.45
C SER A 142 -29.75 -7.48 3.33
N GLY A 143 -29.04 -8.30 2.56
CA GLY A 143 -29.58 -9.09 1.46
C GLY A 143 -29.57 -8.41 0.09
N ILE A 144 -29.07 -7.19 -0.03
CA ILE A 144 -28.85 -6.51 -1.32
C ILE A 144 -27.44 -6.80 -1.85
N THR A 145 -27.20 -6.47 -3.11
CA THR A 145 -25.86 -6.48 -3.71
C THR A 145 -25.37 -5.06 -3.97
N MET A 146 -24.06 -4.84 -3.83
CA MET A 146 -23.45 -3.52 -3.97
C MET A 146 -22.29 -3.57 -4.97
N PRO A 147 -22.29 -2.70 -5.99
CA PRO A 147 -21.16 -2.55 -6.91
C PRO A 147 -20.06 -1.66 -6.31
N ILE A 148 -18.83 -1.86 -6.77
CA ILE A 148 -17.77 -0.87 -6.58
C ILE A 148 -18.17 0.41 -7.31
N ARG A 149 -18.27 1.54 -6.58
CA ARG A 149 -18.67 2.82 -7.15
C ARG A 149 -17.51 3.54 -7.84
N VAL A 150 -16.37 3.52 -7.20
CA VAL A 150 -15.15 4.14 -7.71
C VAL A 150 -13.98 3.20 -7.49
N MET A 151 -13.18 2.99 -8.52
CA MET A 151 -11.88 2.32 -8.45
C MET A 151 -10.80 3.33 -8.79
N CYS A 152 -9.84 3.50 -7.89
CA CYS A 152 -8.66 4.35 -8.06
C CYS A 152 -7.46 3.48 -8.42
N VAL A 153 -6.83 3.72 -9.56
CA VAL A 153 -5.66 2.97 -10.03
C VAL A 153 -4.43 3.87 -9.97
N ASP A 154 -3.40 3.45 -9.23
CA ASP A 154 -2.15 4.20 -9.19
C ASP A 154 -1.45 4.16 -10.55
N SER A 155 -1.06 5.32 -11.03
CA SER A 155 -0.38 5.52 -12.33
C SER A 155 1.11 5.82 -12.19
N GLY A 156 1.69 5.56 -11.01
CA GLY A 156 3.12 5.75 -10.76
C GLY A 156 4.00 4.79 -11.56
N TYR A 157 3.53 3.55 -11.74
CA TYR A 157 4.14 2.53 -12.60
C TYR A 157 3.21 2.22 -13.79
N ALA A 158 3.78 1.81 -14.94
CA ALA A 158 3.02 1.46 -16.17
C ALA A 158 1.97 2.52 -16.58
N THR A 159 2.32 3.80 -16.45
CA THR A 159 1.43 4.95 -16.62
C THR A 159 0.57 4.88 -17.88
N GLN A 160 1.15 4.50 -19.03
CA GLN A 160 0.44 4.42 -20.32
C GLN A 160 -0.60 3.29 -20.33
N ASP A 161 -0.28 2.14 -19.72
CA ASP A 161 -1.19 1.00 -19.65
C ASP A 161 -2.35 1.31 -18.70
N VAL A 162 -2.08 1.97 -17.57
CA VAL A 162 -3.12 2.48 -16.65
C VAL A 162 -4.09 3.42 -17.38
N TYR A 163 -3.58 4.42 -18.09
CA TYR A 163 -4.44 5.35 -18.84
C TYR A 163 -5.20 4.65 -19.96
N SER A 164 -4.59 3.68 -20.61
CA SER A 164 -5.25 2.88 -21.65
C SER A 164 -6.39 2.06 -21.05
N PHE A 165 -6.16 1.37 -19.95
CA PHE A 165 -7.17 0.61 -19.22
C PHE A 165 -8.35 1.51 -18.77
N VAL A 166 -8.07 2.60 -18.11
CA VAL A 166 -9.08 3.54 -17.62
C VAL A 166 -9.95 4.06 -18.77
N ARG A 167 -9.31 4.43 -19.89
CA ARG A 167 -10.02 4.93 -21.07
C ARG A 167 -10.88 3.86 -21.71
N GLN A 168 -10.31 2.68 -21.96
CA GLN A 168 -11.02 1.56 -22.57
C GLN A 168 -12.18 1.08 -21.69
N PHE A 169 -11.93 0.93 -20.38
CA PHE A 169 -12.96 0.52 -19.45
C PHE A 169 -14.12 1.51 -19.42
N ASN A 170 -13.84 2.79 -19.26
CA ASN A 170 -14.87 3.81 -19.21
C ASN A 170 -15.61 3.94 -20.58
N GLN A 171 -14.91 3.82 -21.70
CA GLN A 171 -15.54 3.80 -23.04
C GLN A 171 -16.46 2.58 -23.22
N ALA A 172 -16.00 1.38 -22.87
CA ALA A 172 -16.81 0.17 -22.96
C ALA A 172 -18.08 0.27 -22.11
N VAL A 173 -17.95 0.93 -20.98
CA VAL A 173 -19.07 1.13 -20.06
C VAL A 173 -19.98 2.29 -20.50
N TRP A 174 -19.45 3.35 -21.14
CA TRP A 174 -20.23 4.54 -21.58
C TRP A 174 -20.70 4.46 -23.02
N GLY A 175 -20.00 3.71 -23.88
CA GLY A 175 -20.26 3.66 -25.34
C GLY A 175 -21.25 2.59 -25.81
N GLY A 176 -21.72 1.71 -24.95
CA GLY A 176 -22.75 0.74 -25.30
C GLY A 176 -24.14 1.36 -25.35
N ASN A 177 -24.97 0.97 -26.34
CA ASN A 177 -26.36 1.41 -26.49
C ASN A 177 -27.31 1.00 -25.36
N GLY A 178 -26.80 0.45 -24.29
CA GLY A 178 -27.55 0.15 -23.08
C GLY A 178 -27.31 1.28 -22.09
N ALA A 179 -28.35 2.01 -21.76
CA ALA A 179 -28.35 2.84 -20.58
C ALA A 179 -27.68 2.04 -19.46
N ARG A 180 -26.69 2.63 -18.80
CA ARG A 180 -26.20 2.12 -17.53
C ARG A 180 -27.36 2.10 -16.57
N ALA A 181 -28.06 1.03 -16.61
CA ALA A 181 -29.33 1.00 -15.96
C ALA A 181 -29.22 1.18 -14.46
N ASN A 182 -28.08 0.90 -13.78
CA ASN A 182 -28.23 0.80 -12.34
C ASN A 182 -27.04 1.13 -11.47
N ALA A 183 -25.98 1.71 -11.91
CA ALA A 183 -25.01 2.38 -11.02
C ALA A 183 -23.69 2.66 -11.73
N PRO A 184 -23.24 3.89 -11.80
CA PRO A 184 -21.98 4.22 -12.45
C PRO A 184 -20.83 3.63 -11.66
N ARG A 185 -20.11 2.70 -12.29
CA ARG A 185 -18.78 2.28 -11.88
C ARG A 185 -17.81 3.21 -12.57
N THR A 186 -17.00 3.88 -11.80
CA THR A 186 -16.04 4.85 -12.34
C THR A 186 -14.62 4.34 -12.04
N VAL A 187 -13.80 4.22 -13.05
CA VAL A 187 -12.36 3.92 -12.89
C VAL A 187 -11.58 5.19 -13.17
N VAL A 188 -10.70 5.57 -12.26
CA VAL A 188 -9.89 6.79 -12.37
C VAL A 188 -8.42 6.46 -12.13
N ALA A 189 -7.55 7.04 -12.95
CA ALA A 189 -6.12 7.01 -12.70
C ALA A 189 -5.78 8.08 -11.66
N ILE A 190 -5.03 7.69 -10.64
CA ILE A 190 -4.49 8.60 -9.65
C ILE A 190 -2.96 8.55 -9.72
N LYS A 191 -2.31 9.64 -9.37
CA LYS A 191 -0.85 9.69 -9.23
C LYS A 191 -0.53 9.96 -7.78
N GLY A 192 0.15 9.01 -7.15
CA GLY A 192 0.71 9.21 -5.81
C GLY A 192 1.72 10.35 -5.81
N GLN A 193 1.79 11.08 -4.71
CA GLN A 193 2.87 12.06 -4.48
C GLN A 193 4.05 11.33 -3.85
N SER A 194 5.28 11.77 -4.17
CA SER A 194 6.46 11.29 -3.46
C SER A 194 6.35 11.66 -1.97
N ARG A 195 6.96 10.84 -1.10
CA ARG A 195 6.94 11.10 0.35
C ARG A 195 7.43 12.50 0.70
N ASP A 196 8.37 13.03 -0.07
CA ASP A 196 8.98 14.35 0.15
C ASP A 196 8.07 15.52 -0.23
N THR A 197 7.02 15.27 -1.02
CA THR A 197 6.07 16.29 -1.48
C THR A 197 4.64 16.07 -0.99
N ALA A 198 4.41 15.04 -0.17
CA ALA A 198 3.09 14.78 0.39
C ALA A 198 2.68 15.93 1.32
N MET A 199 1.85 16.83 0.82
CA MET A 199 1.20 17.82 1.67
C MET A 199 0.19 17.09 2.56
N ILE A 200 0.39 17.18 3.87
CA ILE A 200 -0.66 16.85 4.83
C ILE A 200 -1.79 17.82 4.53
N LEU A 201 -2.92 17.31 4.05
CA LEU A 201 -4.13 18.10 3.92
C LEU A 201 -4.46 18.65 5.31
N SER A 202 -4.14 19.91 5.55
CA SER A 202 -4.63 20.58 6.73
C SER A 202 -6.14 20.60 6.64
N THR A 203 -6.81 19.94 7.57
CA THR A 203 -8.25 20.10 7.75
C THR A 203 -8.48 21.56 8.08
N SER A 204 -8.90 22.36 7.11
CA SER A 204 -9.45 23.69 7.39
C SER A 204 -10.63 23.47 8.33
N LYS A 205 -10.54 23.98 9.54
CA LYS A 205 -11.67 24.04 10.44
C LYS A 205 -12.74 24.88 9.73
N ALA A 206 -13.87 24.25 9.44
CA ALA A 206 -15.09 24.98 9.12
C ALA A 206 -15.63 25.66 10.38
#